data_653626f65c3ea892eaa6a33a9b4ff3a8
#
_entry.id   653626f65c3ea892eaa6a33a9b4ff3a8
#
_cell.length_a   1.000
_cell.length_b   1.000
_cell.length_c   1.000
_cell.angle_alpha   90.00
_cell.angle_beta   90.00
_cell.angle_gamma   90.00
#
_symmetry.space_group_name_H-M   'P 1'
#
loop_
_entity.id
_entity.type
_entity.pdbx_description
1 polymer ?
#
loop_
_entity_poly.entity_id
_entity_poly.type
_entity_poly.pdbx_seq_one_letter_code
_entity_poly.pdbx_strand_id
1 'polypeptide(L)'
;MRRLVLCVLASRLICAQSAPTPETPLKWGQGTGVRAPAPISKVDPEYSEEAFVAKVQGTVVMSLVVQKDGRPTDIRAILPLGFGLDEKAMEAVAQWRFRPGTKDGHPVPVMATIELTFRLPRWRWESFSVLSGDIATRPSIVKDEFPPPTGGPQKVFISFFLDVSEQGVPENIRVEKSSDRRWENAAMLALSQWRFSPALRNDQPVRASCTLTIAYTN
;
A
#
# COMPACT_ATOMS: atom_id res chain seq x y z
N MET A 1 55.10 48.25 -40.24
CA MET A 1 53.63 48.27 -39.99
C MET A 1 53.33 47.26 -38.90
N ARG A 2 53.19 47.74 -37.67
CA ARG A 2 52.89 46.95 -36.46
C ARG A 2 51.38 46.96 -36.23
N ARG A 3 50.71 45.85 -36.37
CA ARG A 3 49.31 45.69 -36.02
C ARG A 3 49.18 45.35 -34.53
N LEU A 4 48.62 46.25 -33.76
CA LEU A 4 48.23 46.06 -32.37
C LEU A 4 47.00 45.19 -32.32
N VAL A 5 47.06 43.99 -31.68
CA VAL A 5 45.90 43.15 -31.39
C VAL A 5 45.40 43.52 -29.98
N LEU A 6 44.26 44.15 -29.92
CA LEU A 6 43.59 44.53 -28.66
C LEU A 6 42.85 43.28 -28.11
N CYS A 7 43.36 42.70 -27.02
CA CYS A 7 42.72 41.60 -26.35
C CYS A 7 41.70 42.11 -25.35
N VAL A 8 40.38 42.01 -25.68
CA VAL A 8 39.28 42.39 -24.79
C VAL A 8 39.06 41.26 -23.82
N LEU A 9 39.51 41.38 -22.60
CA LEU A 9 39.20 40.49 -21.48
C LEU A 9 37.73 40.74 -21.03
N ALA A 10 36.78 39.88 -21.46
CA ALA A 10 35.44 39.89 -20.93
C ALA A 10 35.41 39.19 -19.54
N SER A 11 35.44 39.98 -18.49
CA SER A 11 35.23 39.50 -17.12
C SER A 11 33.81 39.00 -16.96
N ARG A 12 33.63 37.67 -16.96
CA ARG A 12 32.39 37.03 -16.58
C ARG A 12 32.20 37.17 -15.06
N LEU A 13 31.30 38.03 -14.66
CA LEU A 13 30.82 38.12 -13.28
C LEU A 13 30.03 36.83 -13.01
N ILE A 14 30.64 35.86 -12.34
CA ILE A 14 29.94 34.67 -11.81
C ILE A 14 29.15 35.17 -10.62
N CYS A 15 27.85 35.38 -10.82
CA CYS A 15 26.91 35.58 -9.74
C CYS A 15 26.83 34.30 -8.92
N ALA A 16 27.57 34.20 -7.83
CA ALA A 16 27.46 33.14 -6.87
C ALA A 16 26.06 33.23 -6.24
N GLN A 17 25.11 32.41 -6.74
CA GLN A 17 23.86 32.20 -6.05
C GLN A 17 24.18 31.47 -4.74
N SER A 18 24.15 32.20 -3.62
CA SER A 18 24.24 31.62 -2.30
C SER A 18 23.12 30.62 -2.15
N ALA A 19 23.47 29.36 -1.89
CA ALA A 19 22.48 28.34 -1.55
C ALA A 19 21.60 28.85 -0.39
N PRO A 20 20.28 28.67 -0.44
CA PRO A 20 19.41 29.12 0.63
C PRO A 20 19.84 28.44 1.93
N THR A 21 20.08 29.23 2.95
CA THR A 21 20.41 28.73 4.30
C THR A 21 19.25 27.84 4.76
N PRO A 22 19.49 26.64 5.30
CA PRO A 22 18.41 25.77 5.79
C PRO A 22 17.67 26.49 6.92
N GLU A 23 16.38 26.78 6.68
CA GLU A 23 15.53 27.37 7.70
C GLU A 23 15.22 26.35 8.78
N THR A 24 15.34 26.76 10.05
CA THR A 24 14.99 25.88 11.18
C THR A 24 13.49 25.56 11.17
N PRO A 25 13.07 24.28 11.13
CA PRO A 25 11.66 23.92 11.12
C PRO A 25 10.93 24.39 12.37
N LEU A 26 9.73 24.96 12.20
CA LEU A 26 8.90 25.42 13.29
C LEU A 26 8.04 24.29 13.86
N LYS A 27 7.74 24.37 15.14
CA LYS A 27 6.71 23.54 15.78
C LYS A 27 5.38 24.24 15.66
N TRP A 28 4.32 23.49 15.36
CA TRP A 28 2.95 24.01 15.37
C TRP A 28 2.28 23.72 16.73
N GLY A 29 1.26 24.47 17.09
CA GLY A 29 0.52 24.30 18.34
C GLY A 29 -0.11 25.59 18.83
N GLN A 30 -0.85 25.51 19.93
CA GLN A 30 -1.47 26.69 20.54
C GLN A 30 -0.41 27.72 20.98
N GLY A 31 -0.65 28.98 20.64
CA GLY A 31 0.25 30.08 21.00
C GLY A 31 1.46 30.29 20.09
N THR A 32 1.70 29.42 19.11
CA THR A 32 2.87 29.56 18.21
C THR A 32 2.61 30.45 17.00
N GLY A 33 1.34 30.77 16.67
CA GLY A 33 0.94 31.45 15.43
C GLY A 33 1.17 30.61 14.17
N VAL A 34 1.63 29.37 14.31
CA VAL A 34 1.92 28.44 13.21
C VAL A 34 0.72 27.54 12.94
N ARG A 35 0.22 27.56 11.70
CA ARG A 35 -0.80 26.60 11.25
C ARG A 35 -0.15 25.29 10.81
N ALA A 36 -0.76 24.17 11.21
CA ALA A 36 -0.29 22.84 10.86
C ALA A 36 -0.35 22.59 9.35
N PRO A 37 0.60 21.81 8.80
CA PRO A 37 0.49 21.27 7.47
C PRO A 37 -0.65 20.23 7.41
N ALA A 38 -1.20 20.01 6.21
CA ALA A 38 -2.26 19.03 5.99
C ALA A 38 -1.96 18.18 4.75
N PRO A 39 -2.18 16.86 4.79
CA PRO A 39 -1.95 16.00 3.65
C PRO A 39 -2.95 16.31 2.52
N ILE A 40 -2.46 16.40 1.28
CA ILE A 40 -3.25 16.58 0.05
C ILE A 40 -3.34 15.26 -0.70
N SER A 41 -2.21 14.55 -0.81
CA SER A 41 -2.11 13.26 -1.48
C SER A 41 -1.35 12.29 -0.59
N LYS A 42 -1.90 11.09 -0.45
CA LYS A 42 -1.32 9.99 0.33
C LYS A 42 -1.07 8.80 -0.57
N VAL A 43 0.00 8.10 -0.29
CA VAL A 43 0.32 6.78 -0.86
C VAL A 43 0.31 5.80 0.30
N ASP A 44 -0.43 4.70 0.16
CA ASP A 44 -0.48 3.68 1.20
C ASP A 44 0.82 2.88 1.22
N PRO A 45 1.36 2.54 2.41
CA PRO A 45 2.57 1.76 2.51
C PRO A 45 2.33 0.30 2.08
N GLU A 46 3.33 -0.28 1.46
CA GLU A 46 3.36 -1.71 1.21
C GLU A 46 3.64 -2.48 2.51
N TYR A 47 3.09 -3.68 2.61
CA TYR A 47 3.47 -4.61 3.67
C TYR A 47 4.80 -5.26 3.31
N SER A 48 5.70 -5.44 4.28
CA SER A 48 6.90 -6.25 4.08
C SER A 48 6.55 -7.74 4.13
N GLU A 49 7.27 -8.56 3.39
CA GLU A 49 7.08 -10.00 3.40
C GLU A 49 7.31 -10.61 4.80
N GLU A 50 8.35 -10.13 5.49
CA GLU A 50 8.71 -10.57 6.84
C GLU A 50 7.61 -10.28 7.86
N ALA A 51 7.10 -9.05 7.88
CA ALA A 51 6.02 -8.65 8.78
C ALA A 51 4.74 -9.41 8.51
N PHE A 52 4.48 -9.71 7.24
CA PHE A 52 3.30 -10.47 6.86
C PHE A 52 3.38 -11.93 7.34
N VAL A 53 4.49 -12.61 7.08
CA VAL A 53 4.72 -13.99 7.57
C VAL A 53 4.64 -14.04 9.09
N ALA A 54 5.21 -13.02 9.76
CA ALA A 54 5.18 -12.89 11.23
C ALA A 54 3.83 -12.38 11.76
N LYS A 55 2.85 -12.05 10.87
CA LYS A 55 1.53 -11.49 11.22
C LYS A 55 1.60 -10.24 12.09
N VAL A 56 2.62 -9.39 11.89
CA VAL A 56 2.83 -8.16 12.65
C VAL A 56 1.81 -7.11 12.23
N GLN A 57 1.12 -6.52 13.19
CA GLN A 57 0.19 -5.40 13.00
C GLN A 57 0.51 -4.32 14.02
N GLY A 58 0.22 -3.07 13.68
CA GLY A 58 0.44 -1.96 14.60
C GLY A 58 0.53 -0.62 13.89
N THR A 59 1.01 0.37 14.62
CA THR A 59 1.14 1.74 14.10
C THR A 59 2.59 2.19 14.19
N VAL A 60 3.15 2.59 13.05
CA VAL A 60 4.43 3.30 12.98
C VAL A 60 4.15 4.78 13.21
N VAL A 61 4.83 5.38 14.18
CA VAL A 61 4.79 6.83 14.40
C VAL A 61 6.07 7.44 13.85
N MET A 62 5.91 8.44 12.98
CA MET A 62 7.03 9.10 12.30
C MET A 62 7.03 10.59 12.56
N SER A 63 8.22 11.17 12.69
CA SER A 63 8.44 12.62 12.60
C SER A 63 8.96 12.97 11.23
N LEU A 64 8.58 14.14 10.73
CA LEU A 64 9.05 14.70 9.46
C LEU A 64 8.96 16.20 9.46
N VAL A 65 9.58 16.84 8.48
CA VAL A 65 9.46 18.26 8.20
C VAL A 65 8.70 18.45 6.89
N VAL A 66 7.57 19.13 6.93
CA VAL A 66 6.88 19.55 5.70
C VAL A 66 7.48 20.88 5.26
N GLN A 67 8.07 20.89 4.08
CA GLN A 67 8.71 22.05 3.48
C GLN A 67 7.68 23.05 2.92
N LYS A 68 8.13 24.24 2.57
CA LYS A 68 7.30 25.32 1.98
C LYS A 68 6.59 24.91 0.69
N ASP A 69 7.17 23.97 -0.05
CA ASP A 69 6.62 23.41 -1.29
C ASP A 69 5.67 22.22 -1.05
N GLY A 70 5.44 21.87 0.22
CA GLY A 70 4.58 20.74 0.62
C GLY A 70 5.22 19.35 0.51
N ARG A 71 6.53 19.27 0.28
CA ARG A 71 7.27 18.00 0.29
C ARG A 71 7.70 17.63 1.71
N PRO A 72 7.58 16.37 2.10
CA PRO A 72 8.12 15.88 3.36
C PRO A 72 9.64 15.65 3.25
N THR A 73 10.38 16.00 4.29
CA THR A 73 11.82 15.75 4.44
C THR A 73 12.12 15.28 5.87
N ASP A 74 13.32 14.83 6.15
CA ASP A 74 13.77 14.38 7.48
C ASP A 74 12.82 13.36 8.13
N ILE A 75 12.32 12.43 7.31
CA ILE A 75 11.38 11.40 7.74
C ILE A 75 12.11 10.39 8.63
N ARG A 76 11.63 10.19 9.85
CA ARG A 76 12.22 9.27 10.84
C ARG A 76 11.13 8.55 11.60
N ALA A 77 11.26 7.23 11.76
CA ALA A 77 10.42 6.49 12.68
C ALA A 77 10.83 6.83 14.13
N ILE A 78 9.86 7.31 14.93
CA ILE A 78 10.05 7.59 16.37
C ILE A 78 9.45 6.50 17.25
N LEU A 79 8.48 5.76 16.73
CA LEU A 79 7.96 4.53 17.31
C LEU A 79 7.91 3.47 16.21
N PRO A 80 8.98 2.67 16.07
CA PRO A 80 9.07 1.65 15.03
C PRO A 80 8.27 0.39 15.39
N LEU A 81 7.83 -0.35 14.37
CA LEU A 81 7.26 -1.69 14.48
C LEU A 81 8.28 -2.80 14.16
N GLY A 82 9.32 -2.48 13.40
CA GLY A 82 10.27 -3.46 12.89
C GLY A 82 9.75 -4.27 11.70
N PHE A 83 10.42 -5.37 11.41
CA PHE A 83 10.08 -6.29 10.31
C PHE A 83 10.01 -5.61 8.93
N GLY A 84 10.77 -4.54 8.69
CA GLY A 84 10.76 -3.79 7.43
C GLY A 84 9.54 -2.88 7.22
N LEU A 85 8.60 -2.81 8.17
CA LEU A 85 7.41 -1.95 8.07
C LEU A 85 7.75 -0.46 8.20
N ASP A 86 8.78 -0.13 8.95
CA ASP A 86 9.22 1.25 9.16
C ASP A 86 9.79 1.84 7.87
N GLU A 87 10.59 1.07 7.15
CA GLU A 87 11.14 1.43 5.85
C GLU A 87 10.01 1.62 4.83
N LYS A 88 9.05 0.68 4.78
CA LYS A 88 7.88 0.78 3.91
C LYS A 88 7.01 1.99 4.23
N ALA A 89 6.85 2.33 5.50
CA ALA A 89 6.16 3.52 5.93
C ALA A 89 6.87 4.81 5.48
N MET A 90 8.20 4.88 5.65
CA MET A 90 9.00 6.03 5.22
C MET A 90 9.00 6.19 3.70
N GLU A 91 9.11 5.11 2.92
CA GLU A 91 9.02 5.10 1.45
C GLU A 91 7.67 5.66 0.97
N ALA A 92 6.58 5.25 1.60
CA ALA A 92 5.24 5.73 1.26
C ALA A 92 5.09 7.22 1.57
N VAL A 93 5.47 7.64 2.78
CA VAL A 93 5.36 9.04 3.23
C VAL A 93 6.23 9.99 2.41
N ALA A 94 7.37 9.55 1.92
CA ALA A 94 8.23 10.35 1.03
C ALA A 94 7.52 10.76 -0.28
N GLN A 95 6.53 9.97 -0.70
CA GLN A 95 5.73 10.24 -1.90
C GLN A 95 4.50 11.12 -1.62
N TRP A 96 4.16 11.34 -0.34
CA TRP A 96 3.02 12.19 0.01
C TRP A 96 3.23 13.63 -0.41
N ARG A 97 2.12 14.36 -0.51
CA ARG A 97 2.12 15.81 -0.72
C ARG A 97 1.25 16.45 0.33
N PHE A 98 1.73 17.60 0.82
CA PHE A 98 1.09 18.34 1.88
C PHE A 98 0.78 19.76 1.43
N ARG A 99 -0.27 20.32 1.97
CA ARG A 99 -0.40 21.76 2.07
C ARG A 99 0.60 22.21 3.13
N PRO A 100 1.52 23.13 2.84
CA PRO A 100 2.53 23.56 3.81
C PRO A 100 1.89 24.23 5.03
N GLY A 101 2.58 24.17 6.14
CA GLY A 101 2.25 24.97 7.30
C GLY A 101 2.51 26.45 7.02
N THR A 102 1.79 27.32 7.72
CA THR A 102 1.93 28.77 7.54
C THR A 102 2.13 29.49 8.86
N LYS A 103 2.93 30.57 8.82
CA LYS A 103 3.06 31.55 9.90
C LYS A 103 2.78 32.92 9.33
N ASP A 104 1.87 33.67 9.94
CA ASP A 104 1.45 35.01 9.49
C ASP A 104 1.05 35.02 7.99
N GLY A 105 0.41 33.92 7.53
CA GLY A 105 -0.03 33.75 6.14
C GLY A 105 1.05 33.29 5.15
N HIS A 106 2.32 33.19 5.56
CA HIS A 106 3.43 32.78 4.69
C HIS A 106 3.78 31.29 4.91
N PRO A 107 4.03 30.50 3.84
CA PRO A 107 4.49 29.12 3.96
C PRO A 107 5.83 29.03 4.69
N VAL A 108 5.92 28.14 5.67
CA VAL A 108 7.14 27.90 6.46
C VAL A 108 7.38 26.40 6.62
N PRO A 109 8.64 25.95 6.79
CA PRO A 109 8.91 24.56 7.13
C PRO A 109 8.35 24.24 8.51
N VAL A 110 7.56 23.18 8.63
CA VAL A 110 6.90 22.78 9.90
C VAL A 110 7.16 21.31 10.20
N MET A 111 7.58 21.07 11.44
CA MET A 111 7.71 19.71 11.96
C MET A 111 6.32 19.11 12.20
N ALA A 112 6.11 17.89 11.72
CA ALA A 112 4.86 17.15 11.87
C ALA A 112 5.12 15.72 12.36
N THR A 113 4.11 15.15 13.01
CA THR A 113 4.07 13.73 13.39
C THR A 113 2.97 13.05 12.58
N ILE A 114 3.27 11.88 12.06
CA ILE A 114 2.33 11.06 11.29
C ILE A 114 2.26 9.66 11.90
N GLU A 115 1.07 9.13 11.93
CA GLU A 115 0.79 7.75 12.31
C GLU A 115 0.33 6.97 11.09
N LEU A 116 1.00 5.85 10.80
CA LEU A 116 0.61 4.87 9.78
C LEU A 116 0.30 3.54 10.45
N THR A 117 -0.92 3.09 10.29
CA THR A 117 -1.38 1.83 10.88
C THR A 117 -1.32 0.72 9.84
N PHE A 118 -0.54 -0.30 10.12
CA PHE A 118 -0.49 -1.55 9.38
C PHE A 118 -1.49 -2.53 9.98
N ARG A 119 -2.42 -2.97 9.17
CA ARG A 119 -3.38 -4.02 9.51
C ARG A 119 -3.22 -5.15 8.52
N LEU A 120 -3.23 -6.37 9.01
CA LEU A 120 -3.26 -7.51 8.10
C LEU A 120 -4.54 -7.45 7.28
N PRO A 121 -4.40 -7.58 5.98
CA PRO A 121 -5.54 -7.60 5.09
C PRO A 121 -6.49 -8.72 5.49
N ARG A 122 -7.76 -8.40 5.44
CA ARG A 122 -8.80 -9.42 5.60
C ARG A 122 -9.33 -9.76 4.23
N TRP A 123 -9.00 -10.95 3.77
CA TRP A 123 -9.72 -11.55 2.68
C TRP A 123 -11.12 -11.92 3.15
N ARG A 124 -12.11 -11.56 2.36
CA ARG A 124 -13.49 -11.98 2.55
C ARG A 124 -13.92 -12.66 1.27
N TRP A 125 -14.49 -13.84 1.39
CA TRP A 125 -15.28 -14.37 0.29
C TRP A 125 -16.61 -13.58 0.26
N GLU A 126 -16.92 -12.96 -0.89
CA GLU A 126 -18.15 -12.18 -1.05
C GLU A 126 -19.28 -13.05 -1.58
N SER A 127 -18.96 -14.01 -2.44
CA SER A 127 -19.94 -14.93 -2.97
C SER A 127 -19.30 -16.29 -3.28
N PHE A 128 -20.05 -17.33 -3.00
CA PHE A 128 -19.75 -18.71 -3.41
C PHE A 128 -21.02 -19.33 -3.97
N SER A 129 -20.98 -19.67 -5.26
CA SER A 129 -22.14 -20.22 -5.96
C SER A 129 -21.76 -21.52 -6.61
N VAL A 130 -22.66 -22.50 -6.50
CA VAL A 130 -22.52 -23.80 -7.15
C VAL A 130 -23.27 -23.78 -8.47
N LEU A 131 -22.62 -24.16 -9.54
CA LEU A 131 -23.15 -24.15 -10.89
C LEU A 131 -23.76 -25.50 -11.29
N SER A 132 -23.37 -26.58 -10.59
CA SER A 132 -23.87 -27.92 -10.86
C SER A 132 -25.28 -28.11 -10.29
N GLY A 133 -26.21 -28.55 -11.11
CA GLY A 133 -27.58 -28.93 -10.67
C GLY A 133 -27.59 -30.25 -9.84
N ASP A 134 -28.69 -30.49 -9.12
CA ASP A 134 -28.92 -31.72 -8.35
C ASP A 134 -27.89 -32.03 -7.24
N ILE A 135 -27.48 -31.04 -6.52
CA ILE A 135 -26.61 -31.17 -5.35
C ILE A 135 -27.44 -31.00 -4.08
N ALA A 136 -27.45 -31.97 -3.21
CA ALA A 136 -28.19 -31.93 -1.92
C ALA A 136 -27.45 -31.02 -0.91
N THR A 137 -26.12 -31.10 -0.87
CA THR A 137 -25.29 -30.28 0.02
C THR A 137 -24.22 -29.55 -0.78
N ARG A 138 -24.14 -28.24 -0.60
CA ARG A 138 -23.13 -27.40 -1.27
C ARG A 138 -21.76 -27.55 -0.63
N PRO A 139 -20.66 -27.45 -1.40
CA PRO A 139 -19.34 -27.35 -0.82
C PRO A 139 -19.23 -26.16 0.14
N SER A 140 -18.45 -26.30 1.19
CA SER A 140 -18.12 -25.19 2.09
C SER A 140 -16.61 -25.09 2.30
N ILE A 141 -16.15 -23.90 2.62
CA ILE A 141 -14.72 -23.62 2.82
C ILE A 141 -14.33 -24.15 4.21
N VAL A 142 -13.32 -25.02 4.26
CA VAL A 142 -12.79 -25.60 5.50
C VAL A 142 -11.50 -24.89 5.92
N LYS A 143 -10.65 -24.54 4.95
CA LYS A 143 -9.40 -23.84 5.18
C LYS A 143 -9.20 -22.79 4.11
N ASP A 144 -9.04 -21.54 4.53
CA ASP A 144 -8.80 -20.38 3.69
C ASP A 144 -7.57 -19.61 4.18
N GLU A 145 -6.48 -19.73 3.50
CA GLU A 145 -5.29 -18.91 3.73
C GLU A 145 -4.94 -18.19 2.43
N PHE A 146 -4.88 -16.87 2.47
CA PHE A 146 -4.42 -16.07 1.34
C PHE A 146 -3.09 -15.39 1.64
N PRO A 147 -2.21 -15.32 0.63
CA PRO A 147 -1.03 -14.50 0.74
C PRO A 147 -1.42 -13.02 0.77
N PRO A 148 -0.57 -12.17 1.34
CA PRO A 148 -0.78 -10.75 1.36
C PRO A 148 -0.69 -10.17 -0.02
N PRO A 149 -1.43 -9.12 -0.24
CA PRO A 149 -1.12 -8.18 -1.27
C PRO A 149 0.16 -7.39 -0.92
N THR A 150 1.12 -7.38 -1.84
CA THR A 150 2.25 -6.47 -1.80
C THR A 150 1.93 -5.27 -2.69
N GLY A 151 1.65 -4.12 -2.07
CA GLY A 151 1.38 -2.85 -2.76
C GLY A 151 0.16 -2.85 -3.69
N GLY A 152 -0.88 -2.12 -3.37
CA GLY A 152 -2.04 -2.06 -4.26
C GLY A 152 -3.19 -1.24 -3.70
N PRO A 153 -4.27 -1.08 -4.48
CA PRO A 153 -5.43 -0.33 -4.08
C PRO A 153 -6.08 -0.94 -2.83
N GLN A 154 -6.75 -0.11 -2.07
CA GLN A 154 -7.41 -0.49 -0.80
C GLN A 154 -8.50 -1.54 -0.96
N LYS A 155 -8.94 -1.81 -2.18
CA LYS A 155 -9.98 -2.80 -2.47
C LYS A 155 -9.69 -3.53 -3.77
N VAL A 156 -9.51 -4.85 -3.69
CA VAL A 156 -9.36 -5.75 -4.84
C VAL A 156 -10.44 -6.81 -4.76
N PHE A 157 -11.04 -7.17 -5.89
CA PHE A 157 -11.90 -8.34 -6.00
C PHE A 157 -11.42 -9.24 -7.14
N ILE A 158 -11.53 -10.54 -6.95
CA ILE A 158 -11.21 -11.55 -7.96
C ILE A 158 -12.31 -12.63 -7.93
N SER A 159 -12.89 -12.91 -9.08
CA SER A 159 -13.84 -13.99 -9.26
C SER A 159 -13.17 -15.17 -9.97
N PHE A 160 -13.36 -16.33 -9.43
CA PHE A 160 -12.81 -17.59 -9.93
C PHE A 160 -13.91 -18.52 -10.33
N PHE A 161 -13.65 -19.29 -11.37
CA PHE A 161 -14.29 -20.58 -11.60
C PHE A 161 -13.36 -21.68 -11.09
N LEU A 162 -13.92 -22.68 -10.42
CA LEU A 162 -13.18 -23.85 -9.95
C LEU A 162 -14.12 -25.07 -9.85
N ASP A 163 -13.52 -26.23 -9.89
CA ASP A 163 -14.19 -27.46 -9.51
C ASP A 163 -13.74 -27.84 -8.09
N VAL A 164 -14.67 -28.30 -7.27
CA VAL A 164 -14.36 -28.95 -5.99
C VAL A 164 -14.51 -30.45 -6.21
N SER A 165 -13.42 -31.19 -6.00
CA SER A 165 -13.41 -32.64 -6.15
C SER A 165 -14.19 -33.36 -5.02
N GLU A 166 -14.39 -34.64 -5.15
CA GLU A 166 -14.99 -35.50 -4.12
C GLU A 166 -14.19 -35.54 -2.82
N GLN A 167 -12.91 -35.21 -2.88
CA GLN A 167 -12.00 -35.10 -1.72
C GLN A 167 -11.94 -33.65 -1.16
N GLY A 168 -12.72 -32.72 -1.72
CA GLY A 168 -12.70 -31.32 -1.29
C GLY A 168 -11.48 -30.51 -1.76
N VAL A 169 -10.79 -31.00 -2.79
CA VAL A 169 -9.64 -30.30 -3.38
C VAL A 169 -10.13 -29.41 -4.52
N PRO A 170 -9.71 -28.14 -4.57
CA PRO A 170 -10.02 -27.28 -5.70
C PRO A 170 -9.18 -27.67 -6.93
N GLU A 171 -9.83 -27.79 -8.06
CA GLU A 171 -9.26 -28.15 -9.35
C GLU A 171 -9.73 -27.19 -10.44
N ASN A 172 -9.07 -27.20 -11.59
CA ASN A 172 -9.46 -26.40 -12.76
C ASN A 172 -9.67 -24.90 -12.45
N ILE A 173 -8.88 -24.36 -11.51
CA ILE A 173 -9.00 -22.97 -11.06
C ILE A 173 -8.66 -22.04 -12.22
N ARG A 174 -9.56 -21.12 -12.52
CA ARG A 174 -9.34 -20.05 -13.51
C ARG A 174 -9.95 -18.74 -13.04
N VAL A 175 -9.30 -17.64 -13.35
CA VAL A 175 -9.82 -16.32 -13.10
C VAL A 175 -10.87 -15.98 -14.16
N GLU A 176 -12.08 -15.61 -13.73
CA GLU A 176 -13.14 -15.12 -14.61
C GLU A 176 -13.13 -13.61 -14.69
N LYS A 177 -12.90 -12.94 -13.55
CA LYS A 177 -12.89 -11.49 -13.45
C LYS A 177 -11.95 -11.03 -12.35
N SER A 178 -11.20 -9.98 -12.60
CA SER A 178 -10.29 -9.37 -11.63
C SER A 178 -10.29 -7.87 -11.77
N SER A 179 -10.25 -7.16 -10.65
CA SER A 179 -10.06 -5.71 -10.64
C SER A 179 -8.58 -5.30 -10.74
N ASP A 180 -7.65 -6.23 -10.46
CA ASP A 180 -6.22 -6.00 -10.56
C ASP A 180 -5.46 -7.30 -10.86
N ARG A 181 -4.88 -7.40 -12.07
CA ARG A 181 -4.18 -8.59 -12.57
C ARG A 181 -2.96 -8.99 -11.78
N ARG A 182 -2.33 -8.06 -11.09
CA ARG A 182 -1.13 -8.34 -10.28
C ARG A 182 -1.38 -9.40 -9.20
N TRP A 183 -2.63 -9.54 -8.78
CA TRP A 183 -3.07 -10.42 -7.71
C TRP A 183 -3.52 -11.81 -8.15
N GLU A 184 -3.78 -11.98 -9.44
CA GLU A 184 -4.38 -13.22 -9.98
C GLU A 184 -3.54 -14.44 -9.66
N ASN A 185 -2.23 -14.39 -9.92
CA ASN A 185 -1.34 -15.54 -9.71
C ASN A 185 -1.21 -15.88 -8.22
N ALA A 186 -1.05 -14.89 -7.36
CA ALA A 186 -0.95 -15.11 -5.92
C ALA A 186 -2.26 -15.68 -5.35
N ALA A 187 -3.39 -15.16 -5.80
CA ALA A 187 -4.70 -15.63 -5.36
C ALA A 187 -5.01 -17.05 -5.88
N MET A 188 -4.65 -17.39 -7.14
CA MET A 188 -4.78 -18.75 -7.65
C MET A 188 -3.92 -19.74 -6.87
N LEU A 189 -2.67 -19.37 -6.57
CA LEU A 189 -1.77 -20.21 -5.79
C LEU A 189 -2.33 -20.47 -4.38
N ALA A 190 -2.85 -19.43 -3.74
CA ALA A 190 -3.49 -19.56 -2.44
C ALA A 190 -4.74 -20.46 -2.51
N LEU A 191 -5.61 -20.21 -3.48
CA LEU A 191 -6.84 -20.98 -3.66
C LEU A 191 -6.56 -22.46 -3.92
N SER A 192 -5.47 -22.81 -4.60
CA SER A 192 -5.05 -24.20 -4.79
C SER A 192 -4.72 -24.95 -3.50
N GLN A 193 -4.38 -24.21 -2.44
CA GLN A 193 -4.08 -24.77 -1.12
C GLN A 193 -5.32 -24.84 -0.21
N TRP A 194 -6.43 -24.27 -0.62
CA TRP A 194 -7.66 -24.32 0.15
C TRP A 194 -8.20 -25.74 0.25
N ARG A 195 -9.08 -25.95 1.20
CA ARG A 195 -9.82 -27.20 1.35
C ARG A 195 -11.28 -26.88 1.55
N PHE A 196 -12.09 -27.69 0.89
CA PHE A 196 -13.54 -27.59 0.92
C PHE A 196 -14.12 -28.89 1.49
N SER A 197 -15.29 -28.82 2.11
CA SER A 197 -16.12 -30.00 2.21
C SER A 197 -16.71 -30.31 0.82
N PRO A 198 -16.71 -31.55 0.33
CA PRO A 198 -17.25 -31.80 -1.00
C PRO A 198 -18.77 -31.61 -1.05
N ALA A 199 -19.28 -31.40 -2.24
CA ALA A 199 -20.71 -31.46 -2.49
C ALA A 199 -21.22 -32.88 -2.28
N LEU A 200 -22.45 -33.02 -1.82
CA LEU A 200 -23.08 -34.35 -1.66
C LEU A 200 -24.30 -34.49 -2.57
N ARG A 201 -24.43 -35.67 -3.17
CA ARG A 201 -25.61 -36.15 -3.86
C ARG A 201 -25.98 -37.52 -3.30
N ASN A 202 -27.18 -37.68 -2.71
CA ASN A 202 -27.60 -38.90 -2.01
C ASN A 202 -26.55 -39.36 -0.99
N ASP A 203 -26.03 -38.43 -0.18
CA ASP A 203 -24.99 -38.65 0.84
C ASP A 203 -23.66 -39.15 0.31
N GLN A 204 -23.46 -39.17 -1.01
CA GLN A 204 -22.19 -39.49 -1.64
C GLN A 204 -21.47 -38.22 -2.08
N PRO A 205 -20.15 -38.08 -1.80
CA PRO A 205 -19.34 -36.98 -2.29
C PRO A 205 -19.35 -36.97 -3.83
N VAL A 206 -19.56 -35.77 -4.40
CA VAL A 206 -19.54 -35.56 -5.85
C VAL A 206 -18.75 -34.34 -6.20
N ARG A 207 -18.16 -34.35 -7.39
CA ARG A 207 -17.51 -33.15 -7.95
C ARG A 207 -18.56 -32.06 -8.21
N ALA A 208 -18.21 -30.81 -7.90
CA ALA A 208 -19.08 -29.66 -8.15
C ALA A 208 -18.30 -28.51 -8.77
N SER A 209 -18.85 -27.94 -9.84
CA SER A 209 -18.35 -26.71 -10.42
C SER A 209 -18.91 -25.51 -9.67
N CYS A 210 -18.04 -24.56 -9.33
CA CYS A 210 -18.34 -23.44 -8.47
C CYS A 210 -17.77 -22.14 -9.04
N THR A 211 -18.41 -21.03 -8.68
CA THR A 211 -17.81 -19.70 -8.77
C THR A 211 -17.56 -19.15 -7.37
N LEU A 212 -16.41 -18.57 -7.16
CA LEU A 212 -15.99 -17.95 -5.91
C LEU A 212 -15.52 -16.53 -6.18
N THR A 213 -16.11 -15.56 -5.51
CA THR A 213 -15.60 -14.20 -5.51
C THR A 213 -15.00 -13.89 -4.16
N ILE A 214 -13.75 -13.48 -4.19
CA ILE A 214 -13.03 -12.99 -3.02
C ILE A 214 -12.83 -11.49 -3.16
N ALA A 215 -12.96 -10.79 -2.05
CA ALA A 215 -12.62 -9.39 -1.95
C ALA A 215 -11.54 -9.21 -0.89
N TYR A 216 -10.64 -8.32 -1.23
CA TYR A 216 -9.63 -7.82 -0.34
C TYR A 216 -9.98 -6.38 0.03
N THR A 217 -10.00 -6.10 1.31
CA THR A 217 -10.15 -4.74 1.85
C THR A 217 -9.06 -4.51 2.89
N ASN A 218 -8.34 -3.42 2.72
CA ASN A 218 -7.40 -2.92 3.72
C ASN A 218 -8.14 -2.17 4.82
#